data_c4d4a7edead807613a3ffcb800cc11f6
#
_entry.id   c4d4a7edead807613a3ffcb800cc11f6
#
_cell.length_a   1.000
_cell.length_b   1.000
_cell.length_c   1.000
_cell.angle_alpha   90.00
_cell.angle_beta   90.00
_cell.angle_gamma   90.00
#
_symmetry.space_group_name_H-M   'P 1'
#
loop_
_entity.id
_entity.type
_entity.pdbx_description
1 polymer ?
#
loop_
_entity_poly.entity_id
_entity_poly.type
_entity_poly.pdbx_seq_one_letter_code
_entity_poly.pdbx_strand_id
1 'polypeptide(L)'
;MQLKLASQDDVFVATATGRVSVQAVLRVFKNVVDTATERGFDRILIDFLAVTGELAVMDLYEIGRAVAEHCESKSIFPKVALMGKPPLVTGFGAEVASNRGLTSMTFSERQPALNWLHAFSSKGRGR
;
A
#
# COMPACT_ATOMS: atom_id res chain seq x y z
N MET A 1 6.28 -14.79 -0.17
CA MET A 1 6.88 -13.46 -0.30
C MET A 1 7.61 -13.10 0.99
N GLN A 2 8.71 -12.41 0.85
CA GLN A 2 9.47 -11.93 1.99
C GLN A 2 9.29 -10.43 2.13
N LEU A 3 9.42 -9.93 3.35
CA LEU A 3 9.10 -8.54 3.64
C LEU A 3 10.22 -7.94 4.49
N LYS A 4 10.71 -6.77 4.07
CA LYS A 4 11.70 -6.02 4.83
C LYS A 4 11.08 -4.69 5.23
N LEU A 5 11.15 -4.35 6.50
CA LEU A 5 10.54 -3.14 7.03
C LEU A 5 11.60 -2.14 7.45
N ALA A 6 11.34 -0.87 7.17
CA ALA A 6 12.25 0.21 7.52
C ALA A 6 11.43 1.49 7.66
N SER A 7 12.08 2.58 8.01
CA SER A 7 11.46 3.88 8.00
C SER A 7 12.36 4.85 7.28
N GLN A 8 11.75 5.85 6.65
CA GLN A 8 12.48 6.92 5.99
C GLN A 8 11.74 8.19 6.34
N ASP A 9 12.34 8.98 7.21
CA ASP A 9 11.69 10.16 7.79
C ASP A 9 10.39 9.71 8.47
N ASP A 10 9.25 10.27 8.10
CA ASP A 10 7.97 9.90 8.68
C ASP A 10 7.20 8.90 7.82
N VAL A 11 7.88 8.19 6.95
CA VAL A 11 7.26 7.19 6.08
C VAL A 11 7.70 5.79 6.51
N PHE A 12 6.73 4.90 6.67
CA PHE A 12 7.00 3.49 6.95
C PHE A 12 7.18 2.78 5.60
N VAL A 13 8.35 2.17 5.40
CA VAL A 13 8.71 1.58 4.11
C VAL A 13 8.73 0.07 4.23
N ALA A 14 7.96 -0.59 3.37
CA ALA A 14 7.93 -2.05 3.32
C ALA A 14 8.36 -2.49 1.92
N THR A 15 9.41 -3.29 1.85
CA THR A 15 9.92 -3.82 0.58
C THR A 15 9.63 -5.31 0.53
N ALA A 16 8.88 -5.72 -0.49
CA ALA A 16 8.51 -7.12 -0.66
C ALA A 16 9.30 -7.74 -1.80
N THR A 17 9.60 -9.03 -1.66
CA THR A 17 10.27 -9.81 -2.71
C THR A 17 9.60 -11.17 -2.78
N GLY A 18 9.77 -11.84 -3.92
CA GLY A 18 9.28 -13.19 -4.09
C GLY A 18 8.15 -13.25 -5.11
N ARG A 19 7.45 -14.38 -5.12
CA ARG A 19 6.41 -14.63 -6.10
C ARG A 19 5.06 -14.27 -5.53
N VAL A 20 4.24 -13.60 -6.35
CA VAL A 20 2.94 -13.10 -5.91
C VAL A 20 1.90 -14.22 -5.80
N SER A 21 1.02 -14.11 -4.83
CA SER A 21 -0.24 -14.84 -4.76
C SER A 21 -1.22 -13.92 -4.01
N VAL A 22 -2.51 -14.13 -4.21
CA VAL A 22 -3.51 -13.30 -3.55
C VAL A 22 -3.33 -13.34 -2.04
N GLN A 23 -3.15 -14.54 -1.49
CA GLN A 23 -3.05 -14.70 -0.05
C GLN A 23 -1.80 -14.04 0.51
N ALA A 24 -0.67 -14.16 -0.22
CA ALA A 24 0.57 -13.54 0.23
C ALA A 24 0.46 -12.02 0.20
N VAL A 25 -0.16 -11.48 -0.85
CA VAL A 25 -0.32 -10.03 -0.97
C VAL A 25 -1.22 -9.50 0.15
N LEU A 26 -2.33 -10.18 0.42
CA LEU A 26 -3.23 -9.77 1.49
C LEU A 26 -2.53 -9.78 2.85
N ARG A 27 -1.74 -10.83 3.10
CA ARG A 27 -1.01 -10.93 4.34
C ARG A 27 0.00 -9.80 4.49
N VAL A 28 0.71 -9.50 3.40
CA VAL A 28 1.68 -8.42 3.41
C VAL A 28 1.01 -7.07 3.71
N PHE A 29 -0.06 -6.76 2.98
CA PHE A 29 -0.72 -5.47 3.18
C PHE A 29 -1.26 -5.32 4.59
N LYS A 30 -1.94 -6.33 5.11
CA LYS A 30 -2.51 -6.26 6.46
C LYS A 30 -1.42 -6.12 7.50
N ASN A 31 -0.34 -6.90 7.35
CA ASN A 31 0.78 -6.84 8.27
C ASN A 31 1.43 -5.45 8.25
N VAL A 32 1.66 -4.91 7.06
CA VAL A 32 2.32 -3.61 6.93
C VAL A 32 1.47 -2.51 7.54
N VAL A 33 0.17 -2.50 7.22
CA VAL A 33 -0.73 -1.47 7.74
C VAL A 33 -0.81 -1.54 9.27
N ASP A 34 -0.95 -2.75 9.81
CA ASP A 34 -1.05 -2.92 11.25
C ASP A 34 0.25 -2.51 11.96
N THR A 35 1.38 -2.94 11.41
CA THR A 35 2.67 -2.62 12.02
C THR A 35 2.96 -1.13 11.96
N ALA A 36 2.67 -0.50 10.82
CA ALA A 36 2.86 0.95 10.69
C ALA A 36 2.02 1.70 11.71
N THR A 37 0.78 1.30 11.85
CA THR A 37 -0.13 1.94 12.79
C THR A 37 0.36 1.78 14.22
N GLU A 38 0.80 0.57 14.59
CA GLU A 38 1.32 0.31 15.93
C GLU A 38 2.55 1.17 16.23
N ARG A 39 3.34 1.47 15.22
CA ARG A 39 4.55 2.27 15.38
C ARG A 39 4.32 3.77 15.18
N GLY A 40 3.08 4.18 15.00
CA GLY A 40 2.75 5.58 14.91
C GLY A 40 2.89 6.21 13.53
N PHE A 41 2.97 5.40 12.48
CA PHE A 41 3.05 5.90 11.11
C PHE A 41 1.69 5.93 10.46
N ASP A 42 1.40 7.00 9.73
CA ASP A 42 0.19 7.10 8.91
C ASP A 42 0.51 7.30 7.44
N ARG A 43 1.81 7.22 7.07
CA ARG A 43 2.25 7.26 5.68
C ARG A 43 3.05 6.00 5.41
N ILE A 44 2.65 5.26 4.39
CA ILE A 44 3.22 3.95 4.09
C ILE A 44 3.63 3.88 2.64
N LEU A 45 4.86 3.42 2.39
CA LEU A 45 5.35 3.12 1.05
C LEU A 45 5.56 1.61 0.97
N ILE A 46 4.87 0.97 0.04
CA ILE A 46 5.02 -0.47 -0.17
C ILE A 46 5.66 -0.67 -1.54
N ASP A 47 6.82 -1.32 -1.55
CA ASP A 47 7.63 -1.50 -2.75
C ASP A 47 7.51 -2.93 -3.25
N PHE A 48 6.84 -3.09 -4.40
CA PHE A 48 6.65 -4.38 -5.05
C PHE A 48 7.50 -4.50 -6.32
N LEU A 49 8.48 -3.62 -6.53
CA LEU A 49 9.26 -3.66 -7.77
C LEU A 49 10.01 -4.97 -7.97
N ALA A 50 10.37 -5.65 -6.88
CA ALA A 50 11.09 -6.92 -6.96
C ALA A 50 10.18 -8.14 -6.81
N VAL A 51 8.88 -7.94 -6.76
CA VAL A 51 7.92 -9.05 -6.69
C VAL A 51 7.64 -9.54 -8.11
N THR A 52 7.57 -10.86 -8.29
CA THR A 52 7.35 -11.46 -9.61
C THR A 52 5.99 -12.13 -9.68
N GLY A 53 5.51 -12.31 -10.92
CA GLY A 53 4.23 -12.97 -11.17
C GLY A 53 3.17 -12.00 -11.60
N GLU A 54 1.97 -12.51 -11.78
CA GLU A 54 0.82 -11.73 -12.22
C GLU A 54 -0.42 -12.10 -11.40
N LEU A 55 -1.35 -11.17 -11.37
CA LEU A 55 -2.64 -11.39 -10.73
C LEU A 55 -3.74 -11.03 -11.72
N ALA A 56 -4.84 -11.77 -11.67
CA ALA A 56 -5.98 -11.47 -12.52
C ALA A 56 -6.67 -10.19 -12.03
N VAL A 57 -7.46 -9.57 -12.90
CA VAL A 57 -8.18 -8.35 -12.56
C VAL A 57 -9.06 -8.57 -11.33
N MET A 58 -9.74 -9.72 -11.26
CA MET A 58 -10.59 -10.00 -10.10
C MET A 58 -9.78 -10.14 -8.81
N ASP A 59 -8.54 -10.63 -8.91
CA ASP A 59 -7.66 -10.70 -7.75
C ASP A 59 -7.32 -9.30 -7.24
N LEU A 60 -7.04 -8.38 -8.17
CA LEU A 60 -6.73 -7.01 -7.80
C LEU A 60 -7.93 -6.34 -7.13
N TYR A 61 -9.13 -6.61 -7.64
CA TYR A 61 -10.35 -6.10 -7.03
C TYR A 61 -10.50 -6.62 -5.59
N GLU A 62 -10.32 -7.92 -5.41
CA GLU A 62 -10.44 -8.54 -4.10
C GLU A 62 -9.43 -7.97 -3.11
N ILE A 63 -8.18 -7.79 -3.56
CA ILE A 63 -7.13 -7.25 -2.71
C ILE A 63 -7.48 -5.83 -2.28
N GLY A 64 -7.84 -4.98 -3.24
CA GLY A 64 -8.18 -3.59 -2.91
C GLY A 64 -9.34 -3.51 -1.94
N ARG A 65 -10.39 -4.32 -2.17
CA ARG A 65 -11.55 -4.34 -1.30
C ARG A 65 -11.17 -4.82 0.11
N ALA A 66 -10.42 -5.92 0.17
CA ALA A 66 -10.09 -6.53 1.47
C ALA A 66 -9.20 -5.63 2.31
N VAL A 67 -8.23 -4.95 1.68
CA VAL A 67 -7.34 -4.04 2.41
C VAL A 67 -8.15 -2.86 2.94
N ALA A 68 -9.03 -2.29 2.13
CA ALA A 68 -9.86 -1.17 2.56
C ALA A 68 -10.77 -1.57 3.72
N GLU A 69 -11.37 -2.76 3.64
CA GLU A 69 -12.23 -3.27 4.71
C GLU A 69 -11.45 -3.51 5.99
N HIS A 70 -10.23 -3.99 5.85
CA HIS A 70 -9.37 -4.22 7.01
C HIS A 70 -9.10 -2.91 7.74
N CYS A 71 -8.74 -1.87 6.99
CA CYS A 71 -8.48 -0.56 7.57
C CYS A 71 -9.74 0.02 8.21
N GLU A 72 -10.86 -0.10 7.53
CA GLU A 72 -12.13 0.42 8.04
C GLU A 72 -12.51 -0.28 9.34
N SER A 73 -12.35 -1.60 9.39
CA SER A 73 -12.73 -2.37 10.59
C SER A 73 -11.91 -1.98 11.80
N LYS A 74 -10.71 -1.46 11.59
CA LYS A 74 -9.85 -1.02 12.68
C LYS A 74 -9.83 0.49 12.85
N SER A 75 -10.61 1.20 12.06
CA SER A 75 -10.67 2.67 12.08
C SER A 75 -9.29 3.29 11.87
N ILE A 76 -8.51 2.73 10.95
CA ILE A 76 -7.21 3.28 10.59
C ILE A 76 -7.25 3.68 9.12
N PHE A 77 -6.72 4.86 8.82
CA PHE A 77 -6.83 5.40 7.47
C PHE A 77 -5.48 5.96 7.01
N PRO A 78 -4.49 5.08 6.80
CA PRO A 78 -3.17 5.54 6.38
C PRO A 78 -3.20 5.98 4.92
N LYS A 79 -2.19 6.76 4.55
CA LYS A 79 -1.95 7.13 3.17
C LYS A 79 -0.94 6.13 2.62
N VAL A 80 -1.30 5.41 1.57
CA VAL A 80 -0.50 4.29 1.08
C VAL A 80 -0.07 4.53 -0.36
N ALA A 81 1.24 4.52 -0.59
CA ALA A 81 1.81 4.55 -1.93
C ALA A 81 2.32 3.15 -2.25
N LEU A 82 1.90 2.61 -3.39
CA LEU A 82 2.32 1.28 -3.83
C LEU A 82 3.22 1.45 -5.04
N MET A 83 4.45 0.95 -4.95
CA MET A 83 5.38 0.98 -6.07
C MET A 83 5.34 -0.33 -6.81
N GLY A 84 5.24 -0.26 -8.11
CA GLY A 84 5.25 -1.45 -8.96
C GLY A 84 4.98 -1.07 -10.39
N LYS A 85 4.95 -2.07 -11.27
CA LYS A 85 4.75 -1.87 -12.69
C LYS A 85 3.80 -2.92 -13.24
N PRO A 86 3.11 -2.59 -14.36
CA PRO A 86 2.31 -3.61 -15.02
C PRO A 86 3.19 -4.77 -15.47
N PRO A 87 2.64 -5.97 -15.56
CA PRO A 87 1.23 -6.30 -15.34
C PRO A 87 0.86 -6.53 -13.88
N LEU A 88 1.83 -6.62 -12.98
CA LEU A 88 1.52 -6.92 -11.59
C LEU A 88 0.79 -5.77 -10.91
N VAL A 89 1.32 -4.56 -11.04
CA VAL A 89 0.71 -3.38 -10.43
C VAL A 89 0.18 -2.50 -11.54
N THR A 90 -1.15 -2.39 -11.62
CA THR A 90 -1.79 -1.63 -12.71
C THR A 90 -2.50 -0.38 -12.20
N GLY A 91 -2.63 -0.24 -10.89
CA GLY A 91 -3.39 0.85 -10.29
C GLY A 91 -4.84 0.47 -9.99
N PHE A 92 -5.32 -0.64 -10.52
CA PHE A 92 -6.72 -1.01 -10.33
C PHE A 92 -7.03 -1.33 -8.86
N GLY A 93 -6.16 -2.10 -8.21
CA GLY A 93 -6.36 -2.41 -6.78
C GLY A 93 -6.37 -1.18 -5.92
N ALA A 94 -5.44 -0.25 -6.18
CA ALA A 94 -5.39 1.00 -5.44
C ALA A 94 -6.64 1.83 -5.68
N GLU A 95 -7.15 1.82 -6.90
CA GLU A 95 -8.36 2.54 -7.25
C GLU A 95 -9.57 1.97 -6.51
N VAL A 96 -9.68 0.65 -6.46
CA VAL A 96 -10.76 -0.02 -5.71
C VAL A 96 -10.70 0.37 -4.24
N ALA A 97 -9.50 0.34 -3.65
CA ALA A 97 -9.34 0.70 -2.23
C ALA A 97 -9.69 2.17 -2.00
N SER A 98 -9.28 3.05 -2.91
CA SER A 98 -9.57 4.48 -2.78
C SER A 98 -11.06 4.75 -2.86
N ASN A 99 -11.76 4.04 -3.71
CA ASN A 99 -13.20 4.19 -3.83
C ASN A 99 -13.92 3.74 -2.55
N ARG A 100 -13.24 3.01 -1.69
CA ARG A 100 -13.80 2.56 -0.42
C ARG A 100 -13.25 3.33 0.77
N GLY A 101 -12.55 4.43 0.53
CA GLY A 101 -12.14 5.33 1.60
C GLY A 101 -10.67 5.29 1.97
N LEU A 102 -9.89 4.36 1.45
CA LEU A 102 -8.46 4.33 1.71
C LEU A 102 -7.74 5.26 0.74
N THR A 103 -6.83 6.08 1.22
CA THR A 103 -6.06 6.97 0.35
C THR A 103 -4.87 6.20 -0.19
N SER A 104 -4.93 5.79 -1.45
CA SER A 104 -3.88 4.98 -2.06
C SER A 104 -3.65 5.37 -3.51
N MET A 105 -2.40 5.20 -3.95
CA MET A 105 -2.01 5.51 -5.33
C MET A 105 -0.79 4.68 -5.69
N THR A 106 -0.62 4.40 -6.99
CA THR A 106 0.49 3.59 -7.46
C THR A 106 1.54 4.44 -8.15
N PHE A 107 2.79 4.00 -8.06
CA PHE A 107 3.93 4.69 -8.64
C PHE A 107 4.92 3.66 -9.18
N SER A 108 5.70 4.06 -10.19
CA SER A 108 6.77 3.19 -10.69
C SER A 108 8.13 3.59 -10.14
N GLU A 109 8.23 4.73 -9.47
CA GLU A 109 9.48 5.24 -8.94
C GLU A 109 9.30 5.77 -7.53
N ARG A 110 10.40 5.72 -6.76
CA ARG A 110 10.34 6.07 -5.35
C ARG A 110 10.11 7.56 -5.08
N GLN A 111 10.82 8.42 -5.80
CA GLN A 111 10.73 9.84 -5.48
C GLN A 111 9.33 10.42 -5.69
N PRO A 112 8.65 10.15 -6.82
CA PRO A 112 7.27 10.60 -6.94
C PRO A 112 6.36 10.05 -5.85
N ALA A 113 6.60 8.81 -5.43
CA ALA A 113 5.80 8.21 -4.36
C ALA A 113 6.00 8.97 -3.04
N LEU A 114 7.25 9.27 -2.70
CA LEU A 114 7.55 10.02 -1.48
C LEU A 114 6.98 11.44 -1.54
N ASN A 115 7.08 12.07 -2.71
CA ASN A 115 6.52 13.41 -2.88
C ASN A 115 5.02 13.39 -2.64
N TRP A 116 4.33 12.39 -3.18
CA TRP A 116 2.89 12.28 -3.00
C TRP A 116 2.54 12.01 -1.54
N LEU A 117 3.31 11.15 -0.87
CA LEU A 117 3.05 10.86 0.54
C LEU A 117 3.20 12.09 1.42
N HIS A 118 4.13 12.98 1.09
CA HIS A 118 4.34 14.18 1.88
C HIS A 118 3.42 15.33 1.48
N ALA A 119 2.82 15.27 0.30
CA ALA A 119 1.87 16.29 -0.12
C ALA A 119 0.60 16.16 0.72
N PHE A 120 -0.04 17.26 1.02
CA PHE A 120 -1.27 17.27 1.79
C PHE A 120 -1.14 16.62 3.15
N SER A 121 0.09 16.45 3.62
CA SER A 121 0.24 15.69 4.83
C SER A 121 -0.46 16.33 5.99
N SER A 122 -0.43 17.60 6.06
CA SER A 122 -1.07 18.18 7.15
C SER A 122 -2.36 18.66 6.82
N LYS A 123 -2.67 18.70 5.70
CA LYS A 123 -3.77 19.24 5.44
C LYS A 123 -4.69 18.49 5.66
N GLY A 124 -4.42 17.67 5.37
CA GLY A 124 -5.36 16.96 5.53
C GLY A 124 -5.98 17.09 6.74
N ARG A 125 -5.61 17.28 7.43
CA ARG A 125 -6.17 17.25 8.37
C ARG A 125 -6.46 18.24 8.89
N GLY A 126 -6.09 18.59 8.90
CA GLY A 126 -6.33 19.49 9.48
C GLY A 126 -7.31 20.27 9.18
N ARG A 127 -7.60 20.31 8.78
CA ARG A 127 -8.31 21.00 8.49
C ARG A 127 -9.07 20.98 8.95
#